data_b1a33595ac7ca6912c133371a507d34c
#
_entry.id   b1a33595ac7ca6912c133371a507d34c
#
_cell.length_a   1.000
_cell.length_b   1.000
_cell.length_c   1.000
_cell.angle_alpha   90.00
_cell.angle_beta   90.00
_cell.angle_gamma   90.00
#
_symmetry.space_group_name_H-M   'P 1'
#
loop_
_entity.id
_entity.type
_entity.pdbx_description
1 polymer ?
#
loop_
_entity_poly.entity_id
_entity_poly.type
_entity_poly.pdbx_seq_one_letter_code
_entity_poly.pdbx_strand_id
1 'polypeptide(L)'
;MLVATDLDGTIIRTDGTISPRTVSAFARVEAAGARFVLVTGRPPRVMRSIAEAFSHRGTAICANGALSYDLRTQTVQPLHLIPPAALAAGAAALRSAVPG
;
A
#
# COMPACT_ATOMS: atom_id res chain seq x y z
N MET A 1 -13.94 -12.84 7.43
CA MET A 1 -12.56 -13.23 7.10
C MET A 1 -11.85 -12.06 6.47
N LEU A 2 -10.59 -11.91 6.77
CA LEU A 2 -9.72 -10.88 6.21
C LEU A 2 -8.52 -11.56 5.53
N VAL A 3 -8.23 -11.15 4.31
CA VAL A 3 -7.05 -11.58 3.56
C VAL A 3 -6.12 -10.39 3.40
N ALA A 4 -4.91 -10.49 3.92
CA ALA A 4 -3.90 -9.46 3.77
C ALA A 4 -2.77 -9.98 2.88
N THR A 5 -2.31 -9.19 1.93
CA THR A 5 -1.25 -9.58 1.01
C THR A 5 -0.27 -8.44 0.76
N ASP A 6 0.99 -8.80 0.57
CA ASP A 6 2.01 -7.89 0.06
C ASP A 6 1.81 -7.68 -1.45
N LEU A 7 2.39 -6.66 -2.00
CA LEU A 7 2.34 -6.34 -3.43
C LEU A 7 3.58 -6.82 -4.18
N ASP A 8 4.68 -6.11 -4.03
CA ASP A 8 5.89 -6.35 -4.81
C ASP A 8 6.51 -7.70 -4.47
N GLY A 9 6.75 -8.51 -5.51
CA GLY A 9 7.30 -9.84 -5.33
C GLY A 9 6.30 -10.89 -4.83
N THR A 10 5.04 -10.51 -4.58
CA THR A 10 3.98 -11.43 -4.14
C THR A 10 2.88 -11.52 -5.20
N ILE A 11 2.13 -10.44 -5.43
CA ILE A 11 1.08 -10.41 -6.46
C ILE A 11 1.44 -9.54 -7.65
N ILE A 12 2.42 -8.65 -7.51
CA ILE A 12 2.97 -7.88 -8.62
C ILE A 12 4.16 -8.66 -9.18
N ARG A 13 4.09 -8.97 -10.48
CA ARG A 13 5.15 -9.69 -11.19
C ARG A 13 6.37 -8.80 -11.40
N THR A 14 7.48 -9.43 -11.81
CA THR A 14 8.74 -8.72 -12.12
C THR A 14 8.57 -7.63 -13.17
N ASP A 15 7.64 -7.80 -14.11
CA ASP A 15 7.34 -6.81 -15.15
C ASP A 15 6.39 -5.70 -14.68
N GLY A 16 5.99 -5.71 -13.41
CA GLY A 16 5.10 -4.72 -12.82
C GLY A 16 3.61 -4.99 -13.03
N THR A 17 3.26 -6.12 -13.64
CA THR A 17 1.86 -6.46 -13.90
C THR A 17 1.26 -7.32 -12.79
N ILE A 18 -0.08 -7.28 -12.69
CA ILE A 18 -0.87 -8.16 -11.84
C ILE A 18 -1.69 -9.06 -12.76
N SER A 19 -1.66 -10.37 -12.53
CA SER A 19 -2.38 -11.27 -13.42
C SER A 19 -3.90 -11.09 -13.30
N PRO A 20 -4.64 -11.19 -14.42
CA PRO A 20 -6.10 -11.15 -14.35
C PRO A 20 -6.69 -12.22 -13.44
N ARG A 21 -6.01 -13.36 -13.33
CA ARG A 21 -6.42 -14.45 -12.43
C ARG A 21 -6.33 -14.03 -10.97
N THR A 22 -5.29 -13.30 -10.60
CA THR A 22 -5.14 -12.75 -9.24
C THR A 22 -6.25 -11.74 -8.94
N VAL A 23 -6.51 -10.82 -9.85
CA VAL A 23 -7.59 -9.84 -9.70
C VAL A 23 -8.94 -10.52 -9.54
N SER A 24 -9.23 -11.53 -10.37
CA SER A 24 -10.46 -12.32 -10.27
C SER A 24 -10.59 -13.04 -8.95
N ALA A 25 -9.49 -13.59 -8.43
CA ALA A 25 -9.48 -14.29 -7.14
C ALA A 25 -9.86 -13.33 -6.00
N PHE A 26 -9.32 -12.12 -5.98
CA PHE A 26 -9.66 -11.13 -4.97
C PHE A 26 -11.11 -10.64 -5.09
N ALA A 27 -11.62 -10.49 -6.31
CA ALA A 27 -13.02 -10.15 -6.52
C ALA A 27 -13.95 -11.24 -5.95
N ARG A 28 -13.58 -12.50 -6.10
CA ARG A 28 -14.33 -13.64 -5.54
C ARG A 28 -14.26 -13.66 -4.03
N VAL A 29 -13.13 -13.30 -3.44
CA VAL A 29 -12.98 -13.16 -1.99
C VAL A 29 -13.97 -12.14 -1.44
N GLU A 30 -14.07 -10.98 -2.07
CA GLU A 30 -15.03 -9.95 -1.67
C GLU A 30 -16.47 -10.41 -1.85
N ALA A 31 -16.78 -11.04 -2.99
CA ALA A 31 -18.12 -11.56 -3.26
C ALA A 31 -18.57 -12.60 -2.24
N ALA A 32 -17.63 -13.33 -1.65
CA ALA A 32 -17.89 -14.30 -0.58
C ALA A 32 -18.04 -13.65 0.82
N GLY A 33 -17.99 -12.33 0.92
CA GLY A 33 -18.15 -11.61 2.18
C GLY A 33 -16.86 -11.38 2.96
N ALA A 34 -15.72 -11.79 2.44
CA ALA A 34 -14.42 -11.51 3.03
C ALA A 34 -13.90 -10.15 2.56
N ARG A 35 -12.96 -9.58 3.30
CA ARG A 35 -12.25 -8.36 2.90
C ARG A 35 -10.82 -8.69 2.52
N PHE A 36 -10.25 -7.92 1.59
CA PHE A 36 -8.83 -7.99 1.36
C PHE A 36 -8.16 -6.64 1.62
N VAL A 37 -6.91 -6.72 2.08
CA VAL A 37 -6.08 -5.55 2.36
C VAL A 37 -4.73 -5.77 1.69
N LEU A 38 -4.32 -4.79 0.92
CA LEU A 38 -2.98 -4.76 0.33
C LEU A 38 -2.04 -4.10 1.32
N VAL A 39 -0.88 -4.70 1.56
CA VAL A 39 0.11 -4.17 2.51
C VAL A 39 1.40 -3.90 1.75
N THR A 40 1.89 -2.67 1.79
CA THR A 40 3.02 -2.29 0.95
C THR A 40 3.90 -1.21 1.58
N GLY A 41 5.18 -1.21 1.22
CA GLY A 41 6.08 -0.10 1.47
C GLY A 41 5.86 1.08 0.53
N ARG A 42 5.10 0.90 -0.55
CA ARG A 42 4.84 1.96 -1.52
C ARG A 42 4.10 3.13 -0.88
N PRO A 43 4.41 4.37 -1.29
CA PRO A 43 3.63 5.53 -0.88
C PRO A 43 2.28 5.59 -1.63
N PRO A 44 1.26 6.27 -1.07
CA PRO A 44 -0.05 6.36 -1.71
C PRO A 44 -0.03 6.94 -3.13
N ARG A 45 0.90 7.83 -3.43
CA ARG A 45 0.98 8.49 -4.75
C ARG A 45 1.19 7.53 -5.91
N VAL A 46 1.70 6.32 -5.66
CA VAL A 46 1.94 5.31 -6.71
C VAL A 46 0.90 4.20 -6.69
N MET A 47 -0.19 4.37 -5.96
CA MET A 47 -1.23 3.35 -5.83
C MET A 47 -2.34 3.45 -6.89
N ARG A 48 -2.32 4.48 -7.73
CA ARG A 48 -3.39 4.69 -8.70
C ARG A 48 -3.55 3.52 -9.67
N SER A 49 -2.46 3.04 -10.24
CA SER A 49 -2.46 1.89 -11.15
C SER A 49 -2.93 0.61 -10.44
N ILE A 50 -2.59 0.47 -9.17
CA ILE A 50 -3.03 -0.67 -8.36
C ILE A 50 -4.55 -0.58 -8.14
N ALA A 51 -5.06 0.59 -7.80
CA ALA A 51 -6.50 0.79 -7.64
C ALA A 51 -7.26 0.45 -8.94
N GLU A 52 -6.73 0.88 -10.08
CA GLU A 52 -7.31 0.56 -11.39
C GLU A 52 -7.31 -0.95 -11.64
N ALA A 53 -6.21 -1.64 -11.35
CA ALA A 53 -6.09 -3.08 -11.54
C ALA A 53 -7.12 -3.86 -10.71
N PHE A 54 -7.45 -3.40 -9.53
CA PHE A 54 -8.45 -4.02 -8.65
C PHE A 54 -9.85 -3.42 -8.79
N SER A 55 -10.12 -2.68 -9.86
CA SER A 55 -11.41 -2.04 -10.13
C SER A 55 -11.88 -1.17 -8.96
N HIS A 56 -10.95 -0.44 -8.35
CA HIS A 56 -11.18 0.44 -7.22
C HIS A 56 -11.84 -0.24 -6.03
N ARG A 57 -11.44 -1.49 -5.74
CA ARG A 57 -11.94 -2.24 -4.59
C ARG A 57 -10.83 -2.45 -3.58
N GLY A 58 -11.20 -2.44 -2.31
CA GLY A 58 -10.32 -2.78 -1.20
C GLY A 58 -9.61 -1.58 -0.60
N THR A 59 -8.74 -1.91 0.34
CA THR A 59 -7.97 -0.95 1.11
C THR A 59 -6.50 -1.35 1.04
N ALA A 60 -5.61 -0.37 1.05
CA ALA A 60 -4.18 -0.60 1.16
C ALA A 60 -3.62 0.05 2.42
N ILE A 61 -2.67 -0.62 3.03
CA ILE A 61 -1.81 -0.04 4.07
C ILE A 61 -0.49 0.28 3.39
N CYS A 62 -0.16 1.56 3.34
CA CYS A 62 0.96 2.09 2.57
C CYS A 62 2.07 2.60 3.48
N ALA A 63 3.23 2.86 2.89
CA ALA A 63 4.39 3.42 3.57
C ALA A 63 4.73 2.65 4.86
N ASN A 64 4.73 1.32 4.78
CA ASN A 64 5.04 0.42 5.87
C ASN A 64 4.17 0.63 7.12
N GLY A 65 2.91 0.98 6.96
CA GLY A 65 1.97 1.16 8.05
C GLY A 65 1.70 2.61 8.46
N ALA A 66 2.36 3.58 7.83
CA ALA A 66 2.16 4.99 8.16
C ALA A 66 0.81 5.53 7.71
N LEU A 67 0.30 5.04 6.58
CA LEU A 67 -0.89 5.57 5.92
C LEU A 67 -1.80 4.44 5.45
N SER A 68 -3.10 4.70 5.44
CA SER A 68 -4.05 3.84 4.72
C SER A 68 -4.55 4.55 3.45
N TYR A 69 -4.93 3.75 2.48
CA TYR A 69 -5.42 4.23 1.19
C TYR A 69 -6.67 3.45 0.81
N ASP A 70 -7.76 4.16 0.60
CA ASP A 70 -9.00 3.56 0.12
C ASP A 70 -8.96 3.53 -1.41
N LEU A 71 -8.96 2.33 -1.99
CA LEU A 71 -8.85 2.18 -3.45
C LEU A 71 -10.09 2.71 -4.18
N ARG A 72 -11.25 2.70 -3.53
CA ARG A 72 -12.50 3.17 -4.13
C ARG A 72 -12.54 4.68 -4.23
N THR A 73 -12.27 5.36 -3.14
CA THR A 73 -12.35 6.83 -3.06
C THR A 73 -11.04 7.51 -3.38
N GLN A 74 -9.95 6.76 -3.41
CA GLN A 74 -8.58 7.26 -3.57
C GLN A 74 -8.20 8.28 -2.48
N THR A 75 -8.72 8.07 -1.27
CA THR A 75 -8.42 8.92 -0.12
C THR A 75 -7.37 8.28 0.77
N VAL A 76 -6.54 9.14 1.35
CA VAL A 76 -5.44 8.76 2.23
C VAL A 76 -5.78 9.18 3.65
N GLN A 77 -5.56 8.28 4.61
CA GLN A 77 -5.70 8.58 6.03
C GLN A 77 -4.40 8.27 6.76
N PRO A 78 -3.92 9.19 7.61
CA PRO A 78 -2.76 8.91 8.45
C PRO A 78 -3.09 7.88 9.52
N LEU A 79 -2.17 6.94 9.74
CA LEU A 79 -2.27 5.95 10.81
C LEU A 79 -1.21 6.23 11.87
N HIS A 80 0.07 6.20 11.47
CA HIS A 80 1.22 6.39 12.36
C HIS A 80 2.24 7.27 11.64
N LEU A 81 2.18 8.57 11.89
CA LEU A 81 3.12 9.53 11.30
C LEU A 81 4.23 9.87 12.30
N ILE A 82 5.42 10.09 11.77
CA ILE A 82 6.53 10.63 12.57
C ILE A 82 6.26 12.12 12.79
N PRO A 83 6.28 12.61 14.04
CA PRO A 83 6.14 14.04 14.29
C PRO A 83 7.21 14.83 13.52
N PRO A 84 6.87 16.03 12.96
CA PRO A 84 7.83 16.80 12.17
C PRO A 84 9.15 17.10 12.88
N ALA A 85 9.12 17.39 14.17
CA ALA A 85 10.33 17.63 14.94
C ALA A 85 11.23 16.39 15.03
N ALA A 86 10.64 15.21 15.24
CA ALA A 86 11.38 13.95 15.27
C ALA A 86 11.95 13.61 13.89
N LEU A 87 11.22 13.86 12.83
CA LEU A 87 11.71 13.66 11.47
C LEU A 87 12.90 14.57 11.16
N ALA A 88 12.82 15.84 11.52
CA ALA A 88 13.91 16.79 11.32
C ALA A 88 15.17 16.39 12.10
N ALA A 89 15.01 15.99 13.36
CA ALA A 89 16.11 15.53 14.19
C ALA A 89 16.76 14.26 13.64
N GLY A 90 15.95 13.30 13.21
CA GLY A 90 16.43 12.06 12.57
C GLY A 90 17.18 12.31 11.28
N ALA A 91 16.65 13.19 10.42
CA ALA A 91 17.31 13.56 9.16
C ALA A 91 18.66 14.26 9.42
N ALA A 92 18.71 15.15 10.40
CA ALA A 92 19.96 15.84 10.78
C ALA A 92 21.01 14.86 11.30
N ALA A 93 20.59 13.92 12.14
CA ALA A 93 21.48 12.88 12.69
C ALA A 93 22.04 11.99 11.57
N LEU A 94 21.20 11.59 10.61
CA LEU A 94 21.64 10.77 9.47
C LEU A 94 22.61 11.53 8.56
N ARG A 95 22.36 12.80 8.29
CA ARG A 95 23.26 13.62 7.47
C ARG A 95 24.61 13.82 8.12
N SER A 96 24.67 13.90 9.43
CA SER A 96 25.93 13.99 10.17
C SER A 96 26.72 12.68 10.14
N ALA A 97 26.01 11.55 10.25
CA ALA A 97 26.63 10.22 10.30
C ALA A 97 27.01 9.71 8.89
N VAL A 98 26.23 10.04 7.87
CA VAL A 98 26.41 9.58 6.49
C VAL A 98 26.35 10.79 5.57
N PRO A 99 27.43 11.58 5.47
CA PRO A 99 27.46 12.73 4.56
C PRO A 99 27.44 12.29 3.09
N GLY A 100 26.68 13.00 2.29
CA GLY A 100 26.58 12.70 0.87
C GLY A 100 25.22 12.91 0.27
#